data_01f5c833ee9624371cb9920875f6ef87
#
_entry.id   01f5c833ee9624371cb9920875f6ef87
#
_cell.length_a   1.000
_cell.length_b   1.000
_cell.length_c   1.000
_cell.angle_alpha   90.00
_cell.angle_beta   90.00
_cell.angle_gamma   90.00
#
_symmetry.space_group_name_H-M   'P 1'
#
loop_
_entity.id
_entity.type
_entity.pdbx_description
1 polymer ?
#
loop_
_entity_poly.entity_id
_entity_poly.type
_entity_poly.pdbx_seq_one_letter_code
_entity_poly.pdbx_strand_id
1 'polypeptide(L)'
;MLKIKKAQLNLLETLTNTTAPSGDEGPIRKIVRAEVEAIADEIKIDAMGNLLVTKRGKGKTRLRVMLAAHMDEIGFMLVNQESDGLFQFAPLGGIDPRQLAGKPVWVGREKIPGVIGAAPIHL
;
A
#
# COMPACT_ATOMS: atom_id res chain seq x y z
N MET A 1 -9.86 17.84 23.57
CA MET A 1 -9.08 16.66 23.15
C MET A 1 -9.89 15.91 22.10
N LEU A 2 -9.37 15.77 20.89
CA LEU A 2 -10.03 15.00 19.82
C LEU A 2 -10.09 13.52 20.23
N LYS A 3 -11.27 12.95 20.31
CA LYS A 3 -11.46 11.52 20.60
C LYS A 3 -11.53 10.77 19.27
N ILE A 4 -10.64 9.80 19.08
CA ILE A 4 -10.70 8.88 17.95
C ILE A 4 -11.94 7.99 18.13
N LYS A 5 -12.80 7.92 17.11
CA LYS A 5 -14.01 7.10 17.11
C LYS A 5 -13.69 5.68 16.65
N LYS A 6 -14.53 4.71 17.04
CA LYS A 6 -14.38 3.31 16.64
C LYS A 6 -14.32 3.13 15.11
N ALA A 7 -15.13 3.88 14.37
CA ALA A 7 -15.11 3.85 12.91
C ALA A 7 -13.73 4.23 12.32
N GLN A 8 -13.06 5.22 12.90
CA GLN A 8 -11.72 5.64 12.47
C GLN A 8 -10.66 4.57 12.78
N LEU A 9 -10.78 3.87 13.93
CA LEU A 9 -9.91 2.75 14.26
C LEU A 9 -10.12 1.57 13.31
N ASN A 10 -11.37 1.23 13.02
CA ASN A 10 -11.69 0.16 12.06
C ASN A 10 -11.17 0.48 10.66
N LEU A 11 -11.29 1.73 10.21
CA LEU A 11 -10.73 2.16 8.93
C LEU A 11 -9.21 2.05 8.92
N LEU A 12 -8.54 2.50 9.99
CA LEU A 12 -7.09 2.36 10.12
C LEU A 12 -6.67 0.89 10.07
N GLU A 13 -7.34 0.02 10.82
CA GLU A 13 -7.11 -1.42 10.80
C GLU A 13 -7.29 -2.01 9.39
N THR A 14 -8.35 -1.61 8.68
CA THR A 14 -8.61 -2.06 7.31
C THR A 14 -7.49 -1.61 6.36
N LEU A 15 -7.06 -0.35 6.46
CA LEU A 15 -5.99 0.19 5.61
C LEU A 15 -4.64 -0.51 5.88
N THR A 16 -4.30 -0.72 7.17
CA THR A 16 -3.00 -1.33 7.54
C THR A 16 -2.93 -2.83 7.28
N ASN A 17 -4.06 -3.52 7.19
CA ASN A 17 -4.13 -4.95 6.87
C ASN A 17 -4.33 -5.24 5.37
N THR A 18 -4.51 -4.21 4.56
CA THR A 18 -4.68 -4.36 3.11
C THR A 18 -3.33 -4.37 2.44
N THR A 19 -2.98 -5.48 1.81
CA THR A 19 -1.74 -5.61 1.05
C THR A 19 -1.79 -4.70 -0.18
N ALA A 20 -0.82 -3.81 -0.30
CA ALA A 20 -0.73 -2.82 -1.36
C ALA A 20 0.73 -2.40 -1.64
N PRO A 21 1.60 -3.32 -2.10
CA PRO A 21 2.95 -2.94 -2.48
C PRO A 21 2.93 -1.99 -3.69
N SER A 22 3.99 -1.22 -3.87
CA SER A 22 4.16 -0.31 -5.01
C SER A 22 3.92 -1.06 -6.33
N GLY A 23 2.97 -0.57 -7.13
CA GLY A 23 2.53 -1.19 -8.40
C GLY A 23 1.29 -2.10 -8.28
N ASP A 24 0.86 -2.50 -7.09
CA ASP A 24 -0.41 -3.25 -6.87
C ASP A 24 -1.30 -2.54 -5.81
N GLU A 25 -1.43 -1.22 -5.87
CA GLU A 25 -2.24 -0.41 -4.96
C GLU A 25 -3.76 -0.54 -5.22
N GLY A 26 -4.17 -1.35 -6.18
CA GLY A 26 -5.58 -1.53 -6.55
C GLY A 26 -6.52 -1.82 -5.37
N PRO A 27 -6.20 -2.73 -4.46
CA PRO A 27 -7.03 -3.05 -3.31
C PRO A 27 -7.24 -1.87 -2.36
N ILE A 28 -6.16 -1.18 -1.97
CA ILE A 28 -6.26 -0.04 -1.06
C ILE A 28 -6.94 1.16 -1.72
N ARG A 29 -6.71 1.39 -3.02
CA ARG A 29 -7.38 2.44 -3.78
C ARG A 29 -8.90 2.29 -3.78
N LYS A 30 -9.41 1.05 -3.84
CA LYS A 30 -10.85 0.78 -3.74
C LYS A 30 -11.41 1.20 -2.38
N ILE A 31 -10.70 0.92 -1.30
CA ILE A 31 -11.11 1.29 0.06
C ILE A 31 -11.12 2.82 0.19
N VAL A 32 -10.04 3.49 -0.17
CA VAL A 32 -9.95 4.96 -0.08
C VAL A 32 -11.02 5.62 -0.94
N ARG A 33 -11.26 5.10 -2.15
CA ARG A 33 -12.33 5.61 -3.02
C ARG A 33 -13.69 5.52 -2.37
N ALA A 34 -14.03 4.37 -1.76
CA ALA A 34 -15.32 4.18 -1.09
C ALA A 34 -15.51 5.17 0.07
N GLU A 35 -14.46 5.45 0.85
CA GLU A 35 -14.52 6.39 1.97
C GLU A 35 -14.75 7.85 1.53
N VAL A 36 -14.27 8.22 0.35
CA VAL A 36 -14.38 9.61 -0.12
C VAL A 36 -15.55 9.83 -1.07
N GLU A 37 -16.17 8.80 -1.60
CA GLU A 37 -17.21 8.89 -2.64
C GLU A 37 -18.39 9.76 -2.23
N ALA A 38 -18.85 9.66 -0.98
CA ALA A 38 -19.99 10.41 -0.47
C ALA A 38 -19.71 11.92 -0.32
N ILE A 39 -18.47 12.34 -0.26
CA ILE A 39 -18.07 13.74 -0.03
C ILE A 39 -17.44 14.40 -1.26
N ALA A 40 -17.06 13.62 -2.26
CA ALA A 40 -16.38 14.09 -3.45
C ALA A 40 -17.35 14.72 -4.45
N ASP A 41 -16.93 15.79 -5.11
CA ASP A 41 -17.63 16.34 -6.28
C ASP A 41 -17.09 15.74 -7.60
N GLU A 42 -15.85 15.24 -7.57
CA GLU A 42 -15.22 14.56 -8.71
C GLU A 42 -14.17 13.56 -8.19
N ILE A 43 -14.14 12.38 -8.80
CA ILE A 43 -13.12 11.34 -8.53
C ILE A 43 -12.54 10.91 -9.87
N LYS A 44 -11.21 10.91 -9.98
CA LYS A 44 -10.49 10.47 -11.15
C LYS A 44 -9.32 9.55 -10.73
N ILE A 45 -9.06 8.54 -11.52
CA ILE A 45 -7.84 7.74 -11.43
C ILE A 45 -7.01 8.05 -12.67
N ASP A 46 -5.77 8.45 -12.48
CA ASP A 46 -4.88 8.74 -13.60
C ASP A 46 -4.14 7.48 -14.11
N ALA A 47 -3.32 7.64 -15.14
CA ALA A 47 -2.58 6.55 -15.75
C ALA A 47 -1.54 5.90 -14.82
N MET A 48 -1.10 6.60 -13.79
CA MET A 48 -0.17 6.08 -12.77
C MET A 48 -0.90 5.41 -11.60
N GLY A 49 -2.23 5.42 -11.61
CA GLY A 49 -3.03 4.86 -10.53
C GLY A 49 -3.27 5.81 -9.35
N ASN A 50 -2.91 7.07 -9.44
CA ASN A 50 -3.22 8.05 -8.41
C ASN A 50 -4.74 8.26 -8.32
N LEU A 51 -5.27 8.33 -7.10
CA LEU A 51 -6.66 8.68 -6.85
C LEU A 51 -6.75 10.18 -6.60
N LEU A 52 -7.32 10.89 -7.55
CA LEU A 52 -7.53 12.33 -7.49
C LEU A 52 -8.97 12.61 -7.08
N VAL A 53 -9.14 13.28 -5.95
CA VAL A 53 -10.46 13.59 -5.38
C VAL A 53 -10.61 15.09 -5.25
N THR A 54 -11.64 15.63 -5.84
CA THR A 54 -11.95 17.07 -5.79
C THR A 54 -13.17 17.32 -4.95
N LYS A 55 -13.05 18.23 -3.97
CA LYS A 55 -14.16 18.82 -3.23
C LYS A 55 -14.21 20.31 -3.47
N ARG A 56 -15.27 20.80 -4.04
CA ARG A 56 -15.46 22.22 -4.33
C ARG A 56 -15.87 22.99 -3.08
N GLY A 57 -15.18 24.08 -2.81
CA GLY A 57 -15.55 24.99 -1.74
C GLY A 57 -16.79 25.81 -2.09
N LYS A 58 -17.51 26.27 -1.06
CA LYS A 58 -18.72 27.10 -1.20
C LYS A 58 -18.43 28.60 -1.11
N GLY A 59 -17.20 29.01 -0.79
CA GLY A 59 -16.80 30.40 -0.59
C GLY A 59 -16.67 31.20 -1.91
N LYS A 60 -16.74 32.51 -1.80
CA LYS A 60 -16.52 33.45 -2.94
C LYS A 60 -15.03 33.55 -3.32
N THR A 61 -14.11 33.41 -2.36
CA THR A 61 -12.67 33.33 -2.56
C THR A 61 -12.27 31.88 -2.79
N ARG A 62 -11.57 31.63 -3.90
CA ARG A 62 -11.17 30.27 -4.30
C ARG A 62 -9.74 29.98 -3.85
N LEU A 63 -9.55 29.70 -2.56
CA LEU A 63 -8.33 29.09 -2.10
C LEU A 63 -8.32 27.62 -2.55
N ARG A 64 -7.22 27.20 -3.19
CA ARG A 64 -7.00 25.80 -3.54
C ARG A 64 -6.07 25.18 -2.49
N VAL A 65 -6.52 24.11 -1.87
CA VAL A 65 -5.74 23.32 -0.91
C VAL A 65 -5.57 21.91 -1.48
N MET A 66 -4.36 21.40 -1.50
CA MET A 66 -4.07 20.02 -1.88
C MET A 66 -3.59 19.27 -0.65
N LEU A 67 -4.21 18.12 -0.38
CA LEU A 67 -3.75 17.12 0.57
C LEU A 67 -3.20 15.95 -0.25
N ALA A 68 -1.97 15.54 0.04
CA ALA A 68 -1.34 14.44 -0.64
C ALA A 68 -0.86 13.40 0.37
N ALA A 69 -1.10 12.13 0.08
CA ALA A 69 -0.62 10.99 0.85
C ALA A 69 -0.37 9.82 -0.10
N HIS A 70 0.62 8.98 0.20
CA HIS A 70 0.83 7.74 -0.56
C HIS A 70 -0.13 6.65 -0.08
N MET A 71 -0.38 5.66 -0.94
CA MET A 71 -1.24 4.51 -0.67
C MET A 71 -0.45 3.20 -0.56
N ASP A 72 0.76 3.17 -1.11
CA ASP A 72 1.58 1.96 -1.14
C ASP A 72 2.29 1.69 0.18
N GLU A 73 2.69 0.45 0.32
CA GLU A 73 3.58 -0.02 1.40
C GLU A 73 4.85 -0.62 0.80
N ILE A 74 5.90 -0.74 1.62
CA ILE A 74 7.11 -1.47 1.24
C ILE A 74 6.78 -2.95 1.06
N GLY A 75 7.47 -3.58 0.11
CA GLY A 75 7.24 -4.99 -0.16
C GLY A 75 8.35 -5.60 -1.02
N PHE A 76 8.03 -6.71 -1.65
CA PHE A 76 8.95 -7.44 -2.51
C PHE A 76 8.23 -7.88 -3.78
N MET A 77 8.95 -7.85 -4.89
CA MET A 77 8.49 -8.37 -6.15
C MET A 77 9.27 -9.66 -6.46
N LEU A 78 8.55 -10.76 -6.66
CA LEU A 78 9.16 -12.00 -7.15
C LEU A 78 9.61 -11.78 -8.59
N VAL A 79 10.89 -12.02 -8.85
CA VAL A 79 11.51 -11.78 -10.16
C VAL A 79 11.92 -13.07 -10.87
N ASN A 80 12.13 -14.15 -10.12
CA ASN A 80 12.45 -15.47 -10.69
C ASN A 80 12.02 -16.58 -9.75
N GLN A 81 11.70 -17.76 -10.31
CA GLN A 81 11.46 -18.99 -9.58
C GLN A 81 12.59 -19.96 -9.85
N GLU A 82 13.17 -20.50 -8.79
CA GLU A 82 14.21 -21.54 -8.86
C GLU A 82 13.62 -22.94 -8.67
N SER A 83 14.45 -23.98 -8.86
CA SER A 83 13.98 -25.37 -8.92
C SER A 83 13.36 -25.89 -7.64
N ASP A 84 13.79 -25.44 -6.49
CA ASP A 84 13.47 -26.07 -5.18
C ASP A 84 12.42 -25.30 -4.37
N GLY A 85 11.51 -24.59 -5.05
CA GLY A 85 10.50 -23.76 -4.39
C GLY A 85 11.07 -22.46 -3.83
N LEU A 86 12.29 -22.12 -4.19
CA LEU A 86 12.92 -20.85 -3.88
C LEU A 86 12.53 -19.80 -4.92
N PHE A 87 12.39 -18.58 -4.47
CA PHE A 87 12.11 -17.42 -5.32
C PHE A 87 13.14 -16.34 -5.10
N GLN A 88 13.62 -15.78 -6.19
CA GLN A 88 14.36 -14.51 -6.13
C GLN A 88 13.37 -13.36 -6.08
N PHE A 89 13.72 -12.34 -5.31
CA PHE A 89 12.88 -11.15 -5.18
C PHE A 89 13.69 -9.87 -5.27
N ALA A 90 13.04 -8.80 -5.69
CA ALA A 90 13.54 -7.43 -5.63
C ALA A 90 12.78 -6.64 -4.57
N PRO A 91 13.45 -5.81 -3.76
CA PRO A 91 12.77 -4.94 -2.80
C PRO A 91 12.01 -3.82 -3.52
N LEU A 92 10.82 -3.53 -3.02
CA LEU A 92 10.01 -2.37 -3.40
C LEU A 92 10.00 -1.40 -2.23
N GLY A 93 10.58 -0.22 -2.43
CA GLY A 93 10.74 0.79 -1.39
C GLY A 93 12.07 0.69 -0.60
N GLY A 94 12.18 1.51 0.44
CA GLY A 94 13.40 1.62 1.25
C GLY A 94 13.51 0.53 2.30
N ILE A 95 14.08 -0.61 1.93
CA ILE A 95 14.28 -1.77 2.82
C ILE A 95 15.78 -2.01 3.03
N ASP A 96 16.23 -2.12 4.27
CA ASP A 96 17.60 -2.49 4.60
C ASP A 96 17.80 -4.02 4.45
N PRO A 97 18.59 -4.50 3.48
CA PRO A 97 18.75 -5.92 3.22
C PRO A 97 19.33 -6.70 4.43
N ARG A 98 20.10 -6.02 5.28
CA ARG A 98 20.72 -6.65 6.47
C ARG A 98 19.71 -7.14 7.49
N GLN A 99 18.48 -6.62 7.44
CA GLN A 99 17.41 -6.96 8.38
C GLN A 99 16.44 -8.02 7.83
N LEU A 100 16.66 -8.52 6.62
CA LEU A 100 15.69 -9.38 5.94
C LEU A 100 15.79 -10.85 6.28
N ALA A 101 17.01 -11.36 6.51
CA ALA A 101 17.21 -12.78 6.76
C ALA A 101 16.34 -13.31 7.90
N GLY A 102 15.62 -14.39 7.65
CA GLY A 102 14.73 -15.04 8.62
C GLY A 102 13.38 -14.32 8.84
N LYS A 103 13.08 -13.23 8.12
CA LYS A 103 11.79 -12.54 8.26
C LYS A 103 10.68 -13.34 7.61
N PRO A 104 9.54 -13.53 8.30
CA PRO A 104 8.35 -14.10 7.68
C PRO A 104 7.73 -13.09 6.71
N VAL A 105 7.19 -13.59 5.62
CA VAL A 105 6.51 -12.82 4.58
C VAL A 105 5.25 -13.52 4.12
N TRP A 106 4.33 -12.76 3.55
CA TRP A 106 3.18 -13.26 2.84
C TRP A 106 3.41 -13.16 1.34
N VAL A 107 3.23 -14.28 0.62
CA VAL A 107 3.49 -14.36 -0.82
C VAL A 107 2.16 -14.41 -1.56
N GLY A 108 2.01 -13.50 -2.52
CA GLY A 108 0.85 -13.43 -3.40
C GLY A 108 -0.45 -13.03 -2.70
N ARG A 109 -1.53 -13.03 -3.47
CA ARG A 109 -2.87 -12.61 -2.99
C ARG A 109 -3.48 -13.58 -1.99
N GLU A 110 -3.08 -14.85 -2.06
CA GLU A 110 -3.54 -15.90 -1.15
C GLU A 110 -2.77 -15.90 0.18
N LYS A 111 -1.81 -14.98 0.34
CA LYS A 111 -1.02 -14.81 1.56
C LYS A 111 -0.35 -16.13 1.99
N ILE A 112 0.28 -16.81 1.05
CA ILE A 112 1.05 -18.03 1.33
C ILE A 112 2.22 -17.66 2.24
N PRO A 113 2.42 -18.34 3.38
CA PRO A 113 3.52 -18.02 4.27
C PRO A 113 4.87 -18.39 3.64
N GLY A 114 5.81 -17.47 3.75
CA GLY A 114 7.19 -17.65 3.31
C GLY A 114 8.18 -17.10 4.33
N VAL A 115 9.45 -17.43 4.15
CA VAL A 115 10.56 -16.89 4.95
C VAL A 115 11.66 -16.42 4.03
N ILE A 116 12.20 -15.25 4.30
CA ILE A 116 13.34 -14.72 3.55
C ILE A 116 14.60 -15.47 3.95
N GLY A 117 15.20 -16.17 2.99
CA GLY A 117 16.51 -16.82 3.13
C GLY A 117 17.65 -15.83 2.88
N ALA A 118 18.83 -16.16 3.36
CA ALA A 118 20.07 -15.51 2.97
C ALA A 118 21.02 -16.59 2.43
N ALA A 119 21.71 -16.30 1.33
CA ALA A 119 22.77 -17.18 0.87
C ALA A 119 23.89 -17.22 1.93
N PRO A 120 24.38 -18.40 2.29
CA PRO A 120 25.51 -18.51 3.20
C PRO A 120 26.75 -17.84 2.59
N ILE A 121 27.53 -17.17 3.43
CA ILE A 121 28.73 -16.42 2.99
C ILE A 121 29.80 -17.34 2.40
N HIS A 122 29.67 -18.65 2.60
CA HIS A 122 30.68 -19.66 2.25
C HIS A 122 30.28 -20.58 1.07
N LEU A 123 29.28 -20.20 0.28
CA LEU A 123 28.90 -20.90 -0.94
C LEU A 123 29.21 -20.04 -2.18
#